data_ed1caeee7b0cc7e75069372ffef7202f
#
_entry.id   ed1caeee7b0cc7e75069372ffef7202f
#
_cell.length_a   1.000
_cell.length_b   1.000
_cell.length_c   1.000
_cell.angle_alpha   90.00
_cell.angle_beta   90.00
_cell.angle_gamma   90.00
#
_symmetry.space_group_name_H-M   'P 1'
#
loop_
_entity.id
_entity.type
_entity.pdbx_description
1 polymer ?
#
loop_
_entity_poly.entity_id
_entity_poly.type
_entity_poly.pdbx_seq_one_letter_code
_entity_poly.pdbx_strand_id
1 'polypeptide(L)'
;AARVYPESSKAAEHNPNEIRIAFDGDAVLFSDEAEQVFQDQGLQAFVAHESKNVSIPLPPGPFKPLLAALHQLQNEAASSEMRIRTALVTARSAPAHERAIRTLMDWGIGVDEAMFLGGLSKREFLKEFEPDFFFDDQTGHCNAASSVAPTGHVISGVANSERNKT
;
A
#
# COMPACT_ATOMS: atom_id res chain seq x y z
N ALA A 1 2.94 -7.04 11.43
CA ALA A 1 4.37 -6.72 11.59
C ALA A 1 5.06 -6.69 10.23
N ALA A 2 6.15 -5.92 10.10
CA ALA A 2 6.96 -5.88 8.88
C ALA A 2 8.43 -6.15 9.21
N ARG A 3 9.13 -6.78 8.25
CA ARG A 3 10.60 -6.94 8.31
C ARG A 3 11.24 -5.78 7.58
N VAL A 4 12.02 -4.98 8.29
CA VAL A 4 12.76 -3.85 7.69
C VAL A 4 13.92 -4.39 6.85
N TYR A 5 14.10 -3.81 5.67
CA TYR A 5 15.26 -4.05 4.81
C TYR A 5 16.47 -3.27 5.37
N PRO A 6 17.51 -3.93 5.87
CA PRO A 6 18.60 -3.25 6.59
C PRO A 6 19.47 -2.35 5.69
N GLU A 7 19.47 -2.63 4.37
CA GLU A 7 20.23 -1.87 3.37
C GLU A 7 19.34 -0.87 2.60
N SER A 8 18.15 -0.59 3.11
CA SER A 8 17.26 0.41 2.50
C SER A 8 17.92 1.79 2.49
N SER A 9 17.59 2.57 1.46
CA SER A 9 17.90 4.00 1.41
C SER A 9 17.46 4.68 2.69
N LYS A 10 18.22 5.70 3.12
CA LYS A 10 17.79 6.54 4.24
C LYS A 10 16.57 7.37 3.83
N ALA A 11 15.76 7.73 4.82
CA ALA A 11 14.67 8.68 4.63
C ALA A 11 15.22 10.01 4.05
N ALA A 12 14.40 10.67 3.24
CA ALA A 12 14.80 11.94 2.65
C ALA A 12 14.91 13.03 3.73
N GLU A 13 16.01 13.77 3.70
CA GLU A 13 16.23 14.89 4.64
C GLU A 13 15.57 16.20 4.16
N HIS A 14 14.86 16.16 3.01
CA HIS A 14 14.37 17.37 2.33
C HIS A 14 13.13 18.01 2.96
N ASN A 15 12.40 17.27 3.79
CA ASN A 15 11.14 17.72 4.38
C ASN A 15 11.16 17.57 5.91
N PRO A 16 11.89 18.41 6.64
CA PRO A 16 12.10 18.22 8.08
C PRO A 16 10.81 18.30 8.92
N ASN A 17 9.76 18.93 8.37
CA ASN A 17 8.46 19.06 9.03
C ASN A 17 7.39 18.14 8.44
N GLU A 18 7.78 17.11 7.70
CA GLU A 18 6.84 16.20 7.05
C GLU A 18 7.27 14.74 7.22
N ILE A 19 6.35 13.90 7.64
CA ILE A 19 6.51 12.44 7.67
C ILE A 19 5.68 11.87 6.52
N ARG A 20 6.33 11.13 5.61
CA ARG A 20 5.70 10.52 4.45
C ARG A 20 5.69 9.00 4.58
N ILE A 21 4.53 8.38 4.55
CA ILE A 21 4.40 6.93 4.65
C ILE A 21 3.60 6.41 3.46
N ALA A 22 4.21 5.49 2.72
CA ALA A 22 3.58 4.83 1.59
C ALA A 22 3.22 3.38 1.92
N PHE A 23 2.09 2.92 1.41
CA PHE A 23 1.58 1.57 1.62
C PHE A 23 1.19 0.94 0.29
N ASP A 24 1.47 -0.36 0.13
CA ASP A 24 0.76 -1.16 -0.85
C ASP A 24 -0.71 -1.37 -0.45
N GLY A 25 -1.52 -1.81 -1.40
CA GLY A 25 -2.94 -2.09 -1.21
C GLY A 25 -3.19 -3.49 -0.68
N ASP A 26 -3.09 -4.48 -1.55
CA ASP A 26 -3.46 -5.87 -1.26
C ASP A 26 -2.48 -6.50 -0.26
N ALA A 27 -3.01 -7.31 0.66
CA ALA A 27 -2.27 -7.93 1.77
C ALA A 27 -1.58 -6.96 2.76
N VAL A 28 -1.67 -5.64 2.54
CA VAL A 28 -1.13 -4.59 3.42
C VAL A 28 -2.26 -3.77 4.03
N LEU A 29 -2.89 -2.87 3.27
CA LEU A 29 -4.05 -2.08 3.73
C LEU A 29 -5.36 -2.87 3.66
N PHE A 30 -5.53 -3.62 2.58
CA PHE A 30 -6.65 -4.52 2.34
C PHE A 30 -6.25 -5.98 2.57
N SER A 31 -7.24 -6.88 2.65
CA SER A 31 -6.98 -8.32 2.60
C SER A 31 -6.39 -8.72 1.24
N ASP A 32 -5.89 -9.94 1.17
CA ASP A 32 -5.32 -10.52 -0.05
C ASP A 32 -6.34 -11.29 -0.91
N GLU A 33 -7.65 -11.16 -0.64
CA GLU A 33 -8.68 -11.93 -1.36
C GLU A 33 -8.64 -11.74 -2.87
N ALA A 34 -8.38 -10.50 -3.31
CA ALA A 34 -8.30 -10.17 -4.72
C ALA A 34 -7.01 -10.71 -5.36
N GLU A 35 -5.89 -10.65 -4.64
CA GLU A 35 -4.62 -11.24 -5.06
C GLU A 35 -4.72 -12.78 -5.19
N GLN A 36 -5.45 -13.45 -4.30
CA GLN A 36 -5.73 -14.89 -4.42
C GLN A 36 -6.45 -15.20 -5.73
N VAL A 37 -7.48 -14.42 -6.09
CA VAL A 37 -8.18 -14.59 -7.36
C VAL A 37 -7.24 -14.37 -8.55
N PHE A 38 -6.37 -13.38 -8.47
CA PHE A 38 -5.36 -13.13 -9.50
C PHE A 38 -4.40 -14.30 -9.68
N GLN A 39 -3.85 -14.83 -8.59
CA GLN A 39 -2.91 -15.97 -8.63
C GLN A 39 -3.55 -17.26 -9.11
N ASP A 40 -4.80 -17.54 -8.70
CA ASP A 40 -5.49 -18.78 -9.04
C ASP A 40 -6.07 -18.77 -10.46
N GLN A 41 -6.56 -17.61 -10.94
CA GLN A 41 -7.41 -17.52 -12.13
C GLN A 41 -6.95 -16.44 -13.13
N GLY A 42 -5.93 -15.66 -12.77
CA GLY A 42 -5.32 -14.65 -13.63
C GLY A 42 -6.07 -13.32 -13.70
N LEU A 43 -5.53 -12.40 -14.51
CA LEU A 43 -5.93 -11.00 -14.57
C LEU A 43 -7.41 -10.78 -14.92
N GLN A 44 -7.95 -11.57 -15.87
CA GLN A 44 -9.34 -11.40 -16.30
C GLN A 44 -10.33 -11.74 -15.18
N ALA A 45 -10.07 -12.80 -14.43
CA ALA A 45 -10.88 -13.20 -13.29
C ALA A 45 -10.79 -12.17 -12.15
N PHE A 46 -9.58 -11.66 -11.87
CA PHE A 46 -9.38 -10.57 -10.92
C PHE A 46 -10.21 -9.34 -11.29
N VAL A 47 -10.14 -8.86 -12.53
CA VAL A 47 -10.91 -7.69 -13.00
C VAL A 47 -12.41 -7.93 -12.90
N ALA A 48 -12.89 -9.11 -13.29
CA ALA A 48 -14.31 -9.48 -13.17
C ALA A 48 -14.77 -9.56 -11.70
N HIS A 49 -13.95 -10.14 -10.83
CA HIS A 49 -14.20 -10.22 -9.39
C HIS A 49 -14.32 -8.84 -8.76
N GLU A 50 -13.36 -7.95 -9.01
CA GLU A 50 -13.35 -6.60 -8.45
C GLU A 50 -14.51 -5.75 -8.98
N SER A 51 -14.83 -5.86 -10.27
CA SER A 51 -15.97 -5.15 -10.86
C SER A 51 -17.30 -5.61 -10.29
N LYS A 52 -17.47 -6.92 -10.08
CA LYS A 52 -18.68 -7.50 -9.49
C LYS A 52 -18.87 -7.05 -8.03
N ASN A 53 -17.77 -6.95 -7.29
CA ASN A 53 -17.79 -6.63 -5.87
C ASN A 53 -17.49 -5.15 -5.57
N VAL A 54 -17.59 -4.26 -6.56
CA VAL A 54 -17.21 -2.85 -6.45
C VAL A 54 -17.88 -2.09 -5.29
N SER A 55 -19.11 -2.48 -4.94
CA SER A 55 -19.88 -1.89 -3.83
C SER A 55 -19.66 -2.58 -2.48
N ILE A 56 -18.90 -3.65 -2.44
CA ILE A 56 -18.59 -4.41 -1.23
C ILE A 56 -17.18 -4.03 -0.78
N PRO A 57 -17.02 -3.37 0.38
CA PRO A 57 -15.69 -2.99 0.86
C PRO A 57 -14.74 -4.20 0.96
N LEU A 58 -13.49 -3.99 0.61
CA LEU A 58 -12.44 -4.98 0.85
C LEU A 58 -12.28 -5.20 2.36
N PRO A 59 -12.10 -6.43 2.81
CA PRO A 59 -11.76 -6.69 4.20
C PRO A 59 -10.43 -6.01 4.57
N PRO A 60 -10.23 -5.61 5.85
CA PRO A 60 -9.03 -4.93 6.27
C PRO A 60 -7.80 -5.83 6.23
N GLY A 61 -6.69 -5.27 5.79
CA GLY A 61 -5.36 -5.86 5.89
C GLY A 61 -4.66 -5.50 7.21
N PRO A 62 -3.46 -6.07 7.44
CA PRO A 62 -2.76 -5.93 8.73
C PRO A 62 -2.29 -4.49 9.04
N PHE A 63 -2.18 -3.61 8.06
CA PHE A 63 -1.74 -2.22 8.22
C PHE A 63 -2.88 -1.18 8.21
N LYS A 64 -4.14 -1.60 7.97
CA LYS A 64 -5.30 -0.71 8.10
C LYS A 64 -5.35 0.02 9.45
N PRO A 65 -5.06 -0.61 10.62
CA PRO A 65 -5.05 0.10 11.89
C PRO A 65 -3.98 1.21 11.97
N LEU A 66 -2.81 1.00 11.36
CA LEU A 66 -1.77 2.04 11.30
C LEU A 66 -2.22 3.21 10.44
N LEU A 67 -2.77 2.96 9.24
CA LEU A 67 -3.30 4.03 8.38
C LEU A 67 -4.42 4.81 9.07
N ALA A 68 -5.33 4.14 9.77
CA ALA A 68 -6.39 4.79 10.52
C ALA A 68 -5.84 5.69 11.64
N ALA A 69 -4.81 5.24 12.37
CA ALA A 69 -4.17 6.05 13.40
C ALA A 69 -3.44 7.27 12.81
N LEU A 70 -2.75 7.11 11.67
CA LEU A 70 -2.12 8.23 10.97
C LEU A 70 -3.16 9.25 10.48
N HIS A 71 -4.28 8.79 9.93
CA HIS A 71 -5.38 9.67 9.51
C HIS A 71 -6.00 10.43 10.69
N GLN A 72 -6.16 9.79 11.84
CA GLN A 72 -6.61 10.47 13.06
C GLN A 72 -5.60 11.53 13.51
N LEU A 73 -4.30 11.22 13.52
CA LEU A 73 -3.25 12.17 13.85
C LEU A 73 -3.21 13.36 12.88
N GLN A 74 -3.42 13.13 11.57
CA GLN A 74 -3.53 14.21 10.58
C GLN A 74 -4.66 15.18 10.94
N ASN A 75 -5.83 14.65 11.31
CA ASN A 75 -7.00 15.45 11.66
C ASN A 75 -6.79 16.24 12.97
N GLU A 76 -6.16 15.63 13.98
CA GLU A 76 -5.88 16.27 15.26
C GLU A 76 -4.73 17.30 15.16
N ALA A 77 -3.75 17.06 14.30
CA ALA A 77 -2.57 17.88 14.11
C ALA A 77 -2.72 18.96 13.03
N ALA A 78 -3.94 19.27 12.58
CA ALA A 78 -4.17 20.23 11.50
C ALA A 78 -3.58 21.63 11.74
N SER A 79 -3.30 22.00 12.99
CA SER A 79 -2.64 23.25 13.38
C SER A 79 -1.15 23.10 13.71
N SER A 80 -0.59 21.90 13.57
CA SER A 80 0.83 21.62 13.83
C SER A 80 1.72 22.04 12.66
N GLU A 81 2.96 22.42 12.94
CA GLU A 81 3.98 22.60 11.91
C GLU A 81 4.42 21.28 11.28
N MET A 82 4.28 20.18 12.03
CA MET A 82 4.57 18.82 11.55
C MET A 82 3.38 18.27 10.75
N ARG A 83 3.62 17.78 9.55
CA ARG A 83 2.63 17.16 8.67
C ARG A 83 2.90 15.67 8.52
N ILE A 84 1.83 14.88 8.43
CA ILE A 84 1.91 13.49 8.02
C ILE A 84 1.28 13.41 6.62
N ARG A 85 1.97 12.78 5.68
CA ARG A 85 1.43 12.47 4.34
C ARG A 85 1.41 10.98 4.14
N THR A 86 0.28 10.48 3.64
CA THR A 86 0.08 9.06 3.38
C THR A 86 -0.17 8.80 1.90
N ALA A 87 0.40 7.75 1.36
CA ALA A 87 0.19 7.35 -0.02
C ALA A 87 -0.21 5.87 -0.13
N LEU A 88 -1.20 5.58 -0.97
CA LEU A 88 -1.48 4.24 -1.49
C LEU A 88 -0.73 4.06 -2.80
N VAL A 89 0.15 3.06 -2.90
CA VAL A 89 0.93 2.76 -4.10
C VAL A 89 0.70 1.31 -4.51
N THR A 90 -0.23 1.06 -5.41
CA THR A 90 -0.71 -0.28 -5.73
C THR A 90 -0.57 -0.63 -7.22
N ALA A 91 -0.37 -1.92 -7.51
CA ALA A 91 -0.37 -2.45 -8.88
C ALA A 91 -1.77 -2.50 -9.53
N ARG A 92 -2.84 -2.26 -8.79
CA ARG A 92 -4.20 -2.19 -9.33
C ARG A 92 -4.30 -1.15 -10.45
N SER A 93 -5.23 -1.36 -11.39
CA SER A 93 -5.58 -0.41 -12.45
C SER A 93 -7.09 -0.37 -12.65
N ALA A 94 -7.56 0.46 -13.58
CA ALA A 94 -8.96 0.47 -13.98
C ALA A 94 -9.38 -0.89 -14.56
N PRO A 95 -10.58 -1.39 -14.24
CA PRO A 95 -11.59 -0.86 -13.31
C PRO A 95 -11.40 -1.29 -11.85
N ALA A 96 -10.45 -2.19 -11.55
CA ALA A 96 -10.26 -2.79 -10.21
C ALA A 96 -9.84 -1.79 -9.11
N HIS A 97 -9.35 -0.60 -9.49
CA HIS A 97 -9.01 0.48 -8.56
C HIS A 97 -10.23 1.07 -7.84
N GLU A 98 -11.42 1.01 -8.45
CA GLU A 98 -12.63 1.63 -7.91
C GLU A 98 -13.03 1.03 -6.57
N ARG A 99 -12.95 -0.30 -6.42
CA ARG A 99 -13.26 -0.98 -5.17
C ARG A 99 -12.33 -0.54 -4.03
N ALA A 100 -11.03 -0.36 -4.30
CA ALA A 100 -10.06 0.11 -3.32
C ALA A 100 -10.39 1.55 -2.85
N ILE A 101 -10.74 2.45 -3.78
CA ILE A 101 -11.16 3.82 -3.46
C ILE A 101 -12.42 3.82 -2.60
N ARG A 102 -13.45 3.07 -3.02
CA ARG A 102 -14.71 2.95 -2.27
C ARG A 102 -14.50 2.37 -0.88
N THR A 103 -13.57 1.43 -0.72
CA THR A 103 -13.23 0.85 0.58
C THR A 103 -12.64 1.90 1.52
N LEU A 104 -11.70 2.72 1.05
CA LEU A 104 -11.15 3.83 1.86
C LEU A 104 -12.24 4.83 2.26
N MET A 105 -13.13 5.17 1.33
CA MET A 105 -14.28 6.05 1.61
C MET A 105 -15.23 5.44 2.65
N ASP A 106 -15.54 4.14 2.56
CA ASP A 106 -16.38 3.42 3.52
C ASP A 106 -15.75 3.38 4.92
N TRP A 107 -14.43 3.26 4.99
CA TRP A 107 -13.70 3.34 6.26
C TRP A 107 -13.61 4.76 6.83
N GLY A 108 -13.98 5.79 6.06
CA GLY A 108 -13.79 7.19 6.45
C GLY A 108 -12.31 7.58 6.57
N ILE A 109 -11.42 6.90 5.83
CA ILE A 109 -9.98 7.14 5.86
C ILE A 109 -9.56 7.78 4.53
N GLY A 110 -8.98 8.98 4.60
CA GLY A 110 -8.32 9.62 3.47
C GLY A 110 -6.86 9.23 3.36
N VAL A 111 -6.34 9.18 2.15
CA VAL A 111 -4.91 9.20 1.84
C VAL A 111 -4.63 10.47 1.03
N ASP A 112 -3.43 11.04 1.19
CA ASP A 112 -3.08 12.28 0.47
C ASP A 112 -2.82 11.99 -1.01
N GLU A 113 -2.29 10.81 -1.31
CA GLU A 113 -2.00 10.37 -2.68
C GLU A 113 -2.42 8.92 -2.90
N ALA A 114 -2.90 8.62 -4.11
CA ALA A 114 -3.24 7.25 -4.51
C ALA A 114 -2.72 6.98 -5.93
N MET A 115 -1.77 6.06 -6.03
CA MET A 115 -1.08 5.68 -7.26
C MET A 115 -1.54 4.28 -7.71
N PHE A 116 -2.29 4.23 -8.81
CA PHE A 116 -2.77 2.99 -9.42
C PHE A 116 -1.93 2.69 -10.66
N LEU A 117 -0.94 1.82 -10.52
CA LEU A 117 0.17 1.69 -11.45
C LEU A 117 -0.06 0.70 -12.59
N GLY A 118 -1.08 -0.18 -12.51
CA GLY A 118 -1.36 -1.15 -13.55
C GLY A 118 -0.20 -2.10 -13.84
N GLY A 119 0.57 -2.46 -12.82
CA GLY A 119 1.74 -3.33 -12.95
C GLY A 119 3.05 -2.60 -13.29
N LEU A 120 3.05 -1.27 -13.42
CA LEU A 120 4.30 -0.51 -13.54
C LEU A 120 5.10 -0.55 -12.24
N SER A 121 6.42 -0.35 -12.35
CA SER A 121 7.30 -0.34 -11.17
C SER A 121 6.91 0.76 -10.19
N LYS A 122 6.77 0.40 -8.92
CA LYS A 122 6.54 1.35 -7.82
C LYS A 122 7.73 2.25 -7.56
N ARG A 123 8.94 1.80 -7.95
CA ARG A 123 10.21 2.46 -7.67
C ARG A 123 10.23 3.94 -8.09
N GLU A 124 9.76 4.26 -9.30
CA GLU A 124 9.82 5.63 -9.81
C GLU A 124 8.88 6.57 -9.04
N PHE A 125 7.70 6.07 -8.64
CA PHE A 125 6.76 6.83 -7.82
C PHE A 125 7.27 7.02 -6.39
N LEU A 126 7.88 5.99 -5.80
CA LEU A 126 8.48 6.10 -4.48
C LEU A 126 9.67 7.07 -4.47
N LYS A 127 10.44 7.11 -5.56
CA LYS A 127 11.52 8.08 -5.74
C LYS A 127 11.03 9.53 -5.74
N GLU A 128 9.88 9.80 -6.37
CA GLU A 128 9.28 11.15 -6.41
C GLU A 128 8.51 11.50 -5.13
N PHE A 129 7.85 10.52 -4.53
CA PHE A 129 7.14 10.73 -3.27
C PHE A 129 8.08 10.86 -2.08
N GLU A 130 9.27 10.25 -2.14
CA GLU A 130 10.31 10.26 -1.10
C GLU A 130 9.76 9.85 0.28
N PRO A 131 9.19 8.64 0.45
CA PRO A 131 8.63 8.24 1.73
C PRO A 131 9.72 7.99 2.77
N ASP A 132 9.45 8.35 4.02
CA ASP A 132 10.25 7.94 5.18
C ASP A 132 10.11 6.44 5.44
N PHE A 133 8.98 5.85 5.02
CA PHE A 133 8.78 4.40 5.05
C PHE A 133 7.78 3.93 4.00
N PHE A 134 8.09 2.81 3.35
CA PHE A 134 7.19 2.10 2.44
C PHE A 134 6.94 0.68 2.92
N PHE A 135 5.68 0.22 2.87
CA PHE A 135 5.25 -1.13 3.27
C PHE A 135 4.63 -1.87 2.10
N ASP A 136 5.14 -3.09 1.83
CA ASP A 136 4.66 -3.96 0.75
C ASP A 136 4.81 -5.43 1.18
N ASP A 137 3.94 -6.32 0.70
CA ASP A 137 3.98 -7.75 1.01
C ASP A 137 4.80 -8.56 0.00
N GLN A 138 5.10 -8.00 -1.17
CA GLN A 138 5.80 -8.70 -2.24
C GLN A 138 7.31 -8.42 -2.19
N THR A 139 8.11 -9.49 -2.04
CA THR A 139 9.58 -9.40 -2.00
C THR A 139 10.17 -8.69 -3.23
N GLY A 140 9.60 -8.92 -4.42
CA GLY A 140 10.03 -8.26 -5.65
C GLY A 140 9.87 -6.74 -5.59
N HIS A 141 8.73 -6.25 -5.10
CA HIS A 141 8.47 -4.83 -4.90
C HIS A 141 9.38 -4.24 -3.81
N CYS A 142 9.52 -4.94 -2.69
CA CYS A 142 10.41 -4.52 -1.60
C CYS A 142 11.87 -4.38 -2.07
N ASN A 143 12.38 -5.33 -2.84
CA ASN A 143 13.74 -5.28 -3.40
C ASN A 143 13.93 -4.06 -4.32
N ALA A 144 12.95 -3.79 -5.19
CA ALA A 144 13.01 -2.63 -6.08
C ALA A 144 12.92 -1.30 -5.30
N ALA A 145 12.03 -1.23 -4.31
CA ALA A 145 11.78 -0.04 -3.49
C ALA A 145 12.94 0.29 -2.56
N SER A 146 13.62 -0.72 -1.99
CA SER A 146 14.70 -0.54 -0.99
C SER A 146 15.88 0.30 -1.50
N SER A 147 16.06 0.40 -2.82
CA SER A 147 17.09 1.24 -3.42
C SER A 147 16.76 2.74 -3.41
N VAL A 148 15.51 3.12 -3.14
CA VAL A 148 15.02 4.51 -3.21
C VAL A 148 14.27 4.97 -1.96
N ALA A 149 13.81 4.03 -1.12
CA ALA A 149 13.07 4.35 0.10
C ALA A 149 13.32 3.31 1.20
N PRO A 150 13.28 3.71 2.48
CA PRO A 150 13.21 2.77 3.60
C PRO A 150 12.00 1.85 3.42
N THR A 151 12.24 0.54 3.44
CA THR A 151 11.23 -0.45 3.04
C THR A 151 11.02 -1.51 4.12
N GLY A 152 9.76 -1.79 4.42
CA GLY A 152 9.32 -2.86 5.30
C GLY A 152 8.53 -3.92 4.56
N HIS A 153 9.03 -5.15 4.53
CA HIS A 153 8.33 -6.30 3.99
C HIS A 153 7.27 -6.79 5.00
N VAL A 154 6.02 -6.70 4.61
CA VAL A 154 4.87 -7.18 5.38
C VAL A 154 4.68 -8.67 5.11
N ILE A 155 4.96 -9.50 6.10
CA ILE A 155 4.82 -10.96 5.97
C ILE A 155 3.34 -11.32 6.16
N SER A 156 2.56 -11.09 5.12
CA SER A 156 1.11 -11.32 5.07
C SER A 156 0.71 -11.76 3.67
N GLY A 157 -0.49 -12.33 3.58
CA GLY A 157 -1.11 -12.68 2.30
C GLY A 157 -0.54 -13.90 1.60
N VAL A 158 -1.17 -14.23 0.47
CA VAL A 158 -0.88 -15.42 -0.34
C VAL A 158 0.55 -15.42 -0.88
N ALA A 159 1.13 -14.25 -1.18
CA ALA A 159 2.52 -14.14 -1.64
C ALA A 159 3.54 -14.64 -0.61
N ASN A 160 3.19 -14.67 0.67
CA ASN A 160 4.04 -15.10 1.77
C ASN A 160 3.59 -16.42 2.40
N SER A 161 2.59 -17.09 1.82
CA SER A 161 2.14 -18.40 2.29
C SER A 161 3.18 -19.48 2.01
N GLU A 162 3.20 -20.55 2.84
CA GLU A 162 4.14 -21.67 2.67
C GLU A 162 3.97 -22.42 1.33
N ARG A 163 2.81 -22.24 0.65
CA ARG A 163 2.56 -22.82 -0.67
C ARG A 163 3.50 -22.29 -1.76
N ASN A 164 4.06 -21.11 -1.60
CA ASN A 164 4.96 -20.47 -2.59
C ASN A 164 6.46 -20.65 -2.26
N LYS A 165 6.80 -21.50 -1.28
CA LYS A 165 8.20 -21.78 -0.89
C LYS A 165 8.77 -23.07 -1.47
N THR A 166 8.06 -23.74 -2.40
CA THR A 166 8.52 -24.96 -3.10
C THR A 166 9.00 -24.69 -4.50
#